data_870ab0cad47640f99f31b4f0c0f919be
#
_entry.id   870ab0cad47640f99f31b4f0c0f919be
#
_cell.length_a   1.000
_cell.length_b   1.000
_cell.length_c   1.000
_cell.angle_alpha   90.00
_cell.angle_beta   90.00
_cell.angle_gamma   90.00
#
_symmetry.space_group_name_H-M   'P 1'
#
loop_
_entity.id
_entity.type
_entity.pdbx_description
1 polymer ?
#
loop_
_entity_poly.entity_id
_entity_poly.type
_entity_poly.pdbx_seq_one_letter_code
_entity_poly.pdbx_strand_id
1 'polypeptide(L)'
;SSQANFDVHPYGRPGIGSIEDLNAATLDDVKAFHAAYYRPDNAVLVVSGNFDQKQLDAWVDKYFGPLVSPKRPIARVTAVEPAHAAPKSLTVYAPNVPLPAVMISWPAPAASSPDVAAWQILDAILQRGQSSRLYQSLVYEQKLAAQVGSIMEIRQQPGAYSLVAILSNGKSVDEGLKSLQA
;
A
#
# COMPACT_ATOMS: atom_id res chain seq x y z
N SER A 1 10.17 -1.10 0.42
CA SER A 1 9.60 -1.05 1.79
C SER A 1 8.63 -2.19 2.07
N SER A 2 7.71 -2.53 1.18
CA SER A 2 6.77 -3.64 1.39
C SER A 2 7.46 -4.98 1.63
N GLN A 3 8.56 -5.27 0.94
CA GLN A 3 9.36 -6.48 1.15
C GLN A 3 9.97 -6.59 2.56
N ALA A 4 10.22 -5.47 3.24
CA ALA A 4 10.72 -5.48 4.62
C ALA A 4 9.61 -5.74 5.64
N ASN A 5 8.37 -5.41 5.30
CA ASN A 5 7.22 -5.51 6.20
C ASN A 5 6.52 -6.86 6.14
N PHE A 6 6.68 -7.64 5.05
CA PHE A 6 5.96 -8.89 4.83
C PHE A 6 6.91 -10.00 4.37
N ASP A 7 6.90 -11.12 5.09
CA ASP A 7 7.67 -12.30 4.75
C ASP A 7 6.86 -13.34 3.97
N VAL A 8 5.58 -13.46 4.30
CA VAL A 8 4.69 -14.52 3.82
C VAL A 8 3.55 -13.96 2.97
N HIS A 9 2.96 -12.85 3.41
CA HIS A 9 1.79 -12.30 2.74
C HIS A 9 2.16 -11.66 1.39
N PRO A 10 1.34 -11.85 0.34
CA PRO A 10 1.58 -11.26 -0.99
C PRO A 10 1.70 -9.72 -1.01
N TYR A 11 1.33 -9.02 0.06
CA TYR A 11 1.56 -7.58 0.19
C TYR A 11 3.06 -7.20 0.18
N GLY A 12 3.95 -8.15 0.43
CA GLY A 12 5.39 -7.96 0.26
C GLY A 12 5.85 -7.80 -1.19
N ARG A 13 5.02 -8.21 -2.16
CA ARG A 13 5.35 -8.06 -3.58
C ARG A 13 5.15 -6.62 -4.04
N PRO A 14 6.06 -6.06 -4.85
CA PRO A 14 5.86 -4.75 -5.46
C PRO A 14 4.61 -4.76 -6.35
N GLY A 15 3.76 -3.73 -6.26
CA GLY A 15 2.54 -3.65 -7.06
C GLY A 15 2.80 -3.62 -8.57
N ILE A 16 3.96 -3.11 -8.99
CA ILE A 16 4.38 -3.11 -10.40
C ILE A 16 4.97 -4.46 -10.85
N GLY A 17 5.22 -5.39 -9.93
CA GLY A 17 5.88 -6.66 -10.21
C GLY A 17 7.40 -6.53 -10.32
N SER A 18 8.02 -7.56 -10.87
CA SER A 18 9.46 -7.60 -11.16
C SER A 18 9.70 -7.86 -12.66
N ILE A 19 10.88 -7.50 -13.14
CA ILE A 19 11.29 -7.79 -14.52
C ILE A 19 11.36 -9.32 -14.74
N GLU A 20 11.74 -10.06 -13.72
CA GLU A 20 11.79 -11.53 -13.74
C GLU A 20 10.39 -12.13 -13.94
N ASP A 21 9.40 -11.67 -13.16
CA ASP A 21 8.01 -12.10 -13.30
C ASP A 21 7.44 -11.72 -14.66
N LEU A 22 7.74 -10.52 -15.17
CA LEU A 22 7.32 -10.09 -16.50
C LEU A 22 7.90 -10.95 -17.61
N ASN A 23 9.18 -11.31 -17.51
CA ASN A 23 9.84 -12.16 -18.50
C ASN A 23 9.35 -13.62 -18.44
N ALA A 24 8.91 -14.09 -17.28
CA ALA A 24 8.38 -15.43 -17.08
C ALA A 24 6.91 -15.57 -17.48
N ALA A 25 6.15 -14.46 -17.48
CA ALA A 25 4.72 -14.46 -17.77
C ALA A 25 4.41 -14.89 -19.21
N THR A 26 3.49 -15.82 -19.34
CA THR A 26 3.02 -16.32 -20.62
C THR A 26 1.63 -15.78 -20.98
N LEU A 27 1.24 -15.90 -22.25
CA LEU A 27 -0.12 -15.55 -22.68
C LEU A 27 -1.18 -16.42 -21.96
N ASP A 28 -0.84 -17.66 -21.64
CA ASP A 28 -1.77 -18.57 -20.97
C ASP A 28 -1.95 -18.18 -19.50
N ASP A 29 -0.93 -17.64 -18.82
CA ASP A 29 -1.06 -17.06 -17.48
C ASP A 29 -2.02 -15.87 -17.49
N VAL A 30 -1.90 -14.99 -18.48
CA VAL A 30 -2.80 -13.83 -18.65
C VAL A 30 -4.22 -14.27 -18.89
N LYS A 31 -4.45 -15.26 -19.77
CA LYS A 31 -5.77 -15.81 -20.04
C LYS A 31 -6.36 -16.49 -18.80
N ALA A 32 -5.56 -17.26 -18.08
CA ALA A 32 -5.99 -17.93 -16.85
C ALA A 32 -6.38 -16.93 -15.75
N PHE A 33 -5.59 -15.87 -15.59
CA PHE A 33 -5.91 -14.78 -14.67
C PHE A 33 -7.21 -14.08 -15.07
N HIS A 34 -7.36 -13.70 -16.34
CA HIS A 34 -8.56 -13.07 -16.85
C HIS A 34 -9.79 -13.94 -16.59
N ALA A 35 -9.73 -15.22 -16.96
CA ALA A 35 -10.84 -16.16 -16.77
C ALA A 35 -11.20 -16.39 -15.29
N ALA A 36 -10.22 -16.25 -14.38
CA ALA A 36 -10.42 -16.44 -12.94
C ALA A 36 -11.09 -15.25 -12.27
N TYR A 37 -10.75 -14.02 -12.66
CA TYR A 37 -11.10 -12.81 -11.93
C TYR A 37 -12.00 -11.83 -12.69
N TYR A 38 -11.96 -11.79 -14.03
CA TYR A 38 -12.81 -10.93 -14.88
C TYR A 38 -14.13 -11.64 -15.21
N ARG A 39 -15.04 -11.63 -14.28
CA ARG A 39 -16.29 -12.39 -14.34
C ARG A 39 -17.44 -11.60 -13.70
N PRO A 40 -18.70 -11.83 -14.13
CA PRO A 40 -19.84 -11.02 -13.68
C PRO A 40 -20.05 -11.02 -12.16
N ASP A 41 -19.80 -12.12 -11.48
CA ASP A 41 -19.93 -12.25 -10.02
C ASP A 41 -18.73 -11.67 -9.23
N ASN A 42 -17.77 -11.07 -9.92
CA ASN A 42 -16.62 -10.36 -9.35
C ASN A 42 -16.46 -8.94 -9.89
N ALA A 43 -17.45 -8.40 -10.57
CA ALA A 43 -17.41 -7.07 -11.16
C ALA A 43 -18.64 -6.25 -10.73
N VAL A 44 -18.47 -4.95 -10.61
CA VAL A 44 -19.55 -3.98 -10.42
C VAL A 44 -19.47 -2.96 -11.53
N LEU A 45 -20.55 -2.82 -12.28
CA LEU A 45 -20.69 -1.78 -13.30
C LEU A 45 -21.32 -0.54 -12.67
N VAL A 46 -20.62 0.58 -12.72
CA VAL A 46 -21.16 1.89 -12.30
C VAL A 46 -21.18 2.82 -13.51
N VAL A 47 -22.34 3.36 -13.81
CA VAL A 47 -22.52 4.33 -14.90
C VAL A 47 -23.02 5.63 -14.29
N SER A 48 -22.33 6.74 -14.56
CA SER A 48 -22.68 8.07 -14.08
C SER A 48 -22.62 9.07 -15.23
N GLY A 49 -23.60 9.95 -15.33
CA GLY A 49 -23.68 10.98 -16.37
C GLY A 49 -25.09 11.17 -16.88
N ASN A 50 -25.21 11.85 -18.04
CA ASN A 50 -26.48 12.04 -18.72
C ASN A 50 -26.66 10.91 -19.75
N PHE A 51 -27.58 9.98 -19.49
CA PHE A 51 -27.87 8.85 -20.39
C PHE A 51 -29.38 8.51 -20.36
N ASP A 52 -29.84 7.85 -21.42
CA ASP A 52 -31.17 7.24 -21.46
C ASP A 52 -31.12 5.88 -20.74
N GLN A 53 -31.94 5.74 -19.69
CA GLN A 53 -31.96 4.52 -18.88
C GLN A 53 -32.36 3.29 -19.68
N LYS A 54 -33.38 3.41 -20.55
CA LYS A 54 -33.86 2.27 -21.35
C LYS A 54 -32.80 1.79 -22.34
N GLN A 55 -32.08 2.74 -22.92
CA GLN A 55 -31.00 2.42 -23.86
C GLN A 55 -29.83 1.78 -23.12
N LEU A 56 -29.49 2.28 -21.90
CA LEU A 56 -28.43 1.68 -21.07
C LEU A 56 -28.78 0.25 -20.68
N ASP A 57 -30.01 0.01 -20.20
CA ASP A 57 -30.48 -1.32 -19.80
C ASP A 57 -30.42 -2.29 -20.99
N ALA A 58 -30.86 -1.86 -22.16
CA ALA A 58 -30.76 -2.67 -23.38
C ALA A 58 -29.32 -3.02 -23.78
N TRP A 59 -28.37 -2.09 -23.54
CA TRP A 59 -26.96 -2.36 -23.80
C TRP A 59 -26.37 -3.29 -22.75
N VAL A 60 -26.72 -3.11 -21.49
CA VAL A 60 -26.27 -4.02 -20.40
C VAL A 60 -26.76 -5.43 -20.68
N ASP A 61 -28.04 -5.61 -21.00
CA ASP A 61 -28.60 -6.92 -21.34
C ASP A 61 -27.93 -7.53 -22.58
N LYS A 62 -27.67 -6.72 -23.59
CA LYS A 62 -27.05 -7.19 -24.84
C LYS A 62 -25.60 -7.64 -24.64
N TYR A 63 -24.80 -6.86 -23.91
CA TYR A 63 -23.34 -7.08 -23.83
C TYR A 63 -22.91 -7.87 -22.60
N PHE A 64 -23.64 -7.76 -21.50
CA PHE A 64 -23.28 -8.44 -20.24
C PHE A 64 -24.23 -9.61 -19.92
N GLY A 65 -25.49 -9.56 -20.37
CA GLY A 65 -26.45 -10.62 -20.11
C GLY A 65 -26.02 -12.02 -20.56
N PRO A 66 -25.33 -12.21 -21.71
CA PRO A 66 -24.82 -13.51 -22.14
C PRO A 66 -23.63 -14.04 -21.33
N LEU A 67 -23.00 -13.20 -20.49
CA LEU A 67 -21.84 -13.61 -19.73
C LEU A 67 -22.25 -14.53 -18.57
N VAL A 68 -21.64 -15.71 -18.50
CA VAL A 68 -21.90 -16.70 -17.48
C VAL A 68 -20.73 -16.77 -16.50
N SER A 69 -21.03 -16.65 -15.21
CA SER A 69 -20.01 -16.82 -14.19
C SER A 69 -19.57 -18.28 -14.11
N PRO A 70 -18.26 -18.57 -14.12
CA PRO A 70 -17.75 -19.91 -13.92
C PRO A 70 -18.20 -20.48 -12.56
N LYS A 71 -18.49 -21.79 -12.50
CA LYS A 71 -18.85 -22.47 -11.23
C LYS A 71 -17.70 -22.55 -10.23
N ARG A 72 -16.44 -22.43 -10.71
CA ARG A 72 -15.24 -22.48 -9.88
C ARG A 72 -15.20 -21.24 -8.97
N PRO A 73 -15.00 -21.40 -7.66
CA PRO A 73 -14.88 -20.27 -6.74
C PRO A 73 -13.64 -19.41 -7.09
N ILE A 74 -13.74 -18.11 -6.80
CA ILE A 74 -12.63 -17.20 -6.93
C ILE A 74 -11.60 -17.50 -5.84
N ALA A 75 -10.35 -17.72 -6.25
CA ALA A 75 -9.26 -17.94 -5.31
C ALA A 75 -9.05 -16.66 -4.44
N ARG A 76 -8.95 -16.86 -3.15
CA ARG A 76 -8.71 -15.81 -2.18
C ARG A 76 -7.36 -16.01 -1.52
N VAL A 77 -6.70 -14.91 -1.17
CA VAL A 77 -5.46 -14.97 -0.37
C VAL A 77 -5.82 -15.43 1.04
N THR A 78 -5.25 -16.56 1.45
CA THR A 78 -5.43 -17.16 2.79
C THR A 78 -4.17 -17.03 3.64
N ALA A 79 -3.07 -16.55 3.07
CA ALA A 79 -1.84 -16.29 3.80
C ALA A 79 -2.08 -15.22 4.88
N VAL A 80 -1.60 -15.48 6.08
CA VAL A 80 -1.63 -14.53 7.19
C VAL A 80 -0.17 -14.22 7.54
N GLU A 81 0.16 -12.95 7.59
CA GLU A 81 1.50 -12.52 8.00
C GLU A 81 1.69 -12.81 9.49
N PRO A 82 2.72 -13.57 9.87
CA PRO A 82 3.00 -13.78 11.29
C PRO A 82 3.51 -12.50 11.94
N ALA A 83 3.32 -12.38 13.25
CA ALA A 83 3.95 -11.32 14.02
C ALA A 83 5.47 -11.44 13.94
N HIS A 84 6.16 -10.33 13.71
CA HIS A 84 7.62 -10.33 13.70
C HIS A 84 8.16 -10.57 15.12
N ALA A 85 9.01 -11.58 15.29
CA ALA A 85 9.61 -11.92 16.57
C ALA A 85 10.64 -10.89 17.05
N ALA A 86 11.22 -10.10 16.14
CA ALA A 86 12.20 -9.07 16.40
C ALA A 86 12.11 -7.95 15.34
N PRO A 87 12.59 -6.75 15.64
CA PRO A 87 12.74 -5.69 14.66
C PRO A 87 13.63 -6.13 13.49
N LYS A 88 13.26 -5.75 12.28
CA LYS A 88 14.05 -5.96 11.07
C LYS A 88 14.70 -4.64 10.65
N SER A 89 15.89 -4.72 10.09
CA SER A 89 16.59 -3.58 9.51
C SER A 89 16.99 -3.90 8.08
N LEU A 90 16.79 -2.94 7.19
CA LEU A 90 17.18 -3.03 5.79
C LEU A 90 17.81 -1.70 5.37
N THR A 91 19.01 -1.77 4.82
CA THR A 91 19.68 -0.61 4.23
C THR A 91 19.73 -0.78 2.70
N VAL A 92 19.28 0.23 1.98
CA VAL A 92 19.30 0.24 0.52
C VAL A 92 20.10 1.46 0.04
N TYR A 93 21.03 1.21 -0.87
CA TYR A 93 21.81 2.27 -1.50
C TYR A 93 21.29 2.50 -2.93
N ALA A 94 21.06 3.76 -3.27
CA ALA A 94 20.65 4.15 -4.60
C ALA A 94 21.60 5.26 -5.13
N PRO A 95 22.17 5.11 -6.35
CA PRO A 95 23.25 5.97 -6.84
C PRO A 95 22.83 7.42 -7.07
N ASN A 96 21.55 7.67 -7.29
CA ASN A 96 21.04 9.01 -7.67
C ASN A 96 20.17 9.64 -6.57
N VAL A 97 20.32 9.22 -5.31
CA VAL A 97 19.57 9.80 -4.19
C VAL A 97 20.43 10.87 -3.53
N PRO A 98 20.02 12.16 -3.56
CA PRO A 98 20.84 13.27 -3.06
C PRO A 98 20.91 13.35 -1.54
N LEU A 99 19.90 12.82 -0.83
CA LEU A 99 19.80 12.90 0.62
C LEU A 99 19.46 11.53 1.20
N PRO A 100 20.00 11.18 2.38
CA PRO A 100 19.61 9.97 3.05
C PRO A 100 18.17 10.07 3.58
N ALA A 101 17.49 8.93 3.66
CA ALA A 101 16.17 8.83 4.26
C ALA A 101 16.13 7.71 5.27
N VAL A 102 15.34 7.87 6.30
CA VAL A 102 15.03 6.85 7.30
C VAL A 102 13.54 6.57 7.29
N MET A 103 13.19 5.30 7.50
CA MET A 103 11.81 4.86 7.58
C MET A 103 11.67 3.87 8.73
N ILE A 104 10.64 4.04 9.55
CA ILE A 104 10.23 3.07 10.56
C ILE A 104 8.82 2.62 10.21
N SER A 105 8.61 1.31 10.25
CA SER A 105 7.31 0.72 9.88
C SER A 105 6.79 -0.19 10.99
N TRP A 106 5.48 -0.16 11.17
CA TRP A 106 4.72 -1.03 12.08
C TRP A 106 3.58 -1.70 11.33
N PRO A 107 3.10 -2.85 11.79
CA PRO A 107 1.84 -3.42 11.30
C PRO A 107 0.69 -2.43 11.53
N ALA A 108 -0.12 -2.20 10.49
CA ALA A 108 -1.33 -1.40 10.57
C ALA A 108 -2.56 -2.31 10.67
N PRO A 109 -3.68 -1.83 11.25
CA PRO A 109 -4.90 -2.63 11.34
C PRO A 109 -5.50 -2.94 9.97
N ALA A 110 -6.21 -4.05 9.87
CA ALA A 110 -7.05 -4.34 8.70
C ALA A 110 -8.17 -3.29 8.56
N ALA A 111 -8.65 -3.07 7.33
CA ALA A 111 -9.69 -2.08 7.04
C ALA A 111 -11.00 -2.30 7.83
N SER A 112 -11.28 -3.53 8.26
CA SER A 112 -12.44 -3.87 9.08
C SER A 112 -12.25 -3.65 10.59
N SER A 113 -11.03 -3.28 11.03
CA SER A 113 -10.75 -3.05 12.45
C SER A 113 -11.41 -1.76 12.94
N PRO A 114 -11.99 -1.74 14.15
CA PRO A 114 -12.49 -0.53 14.78
C PRO A 114 -11.36 0.49 15.08
N ASP A 115 -10.10 0.06 15.12
CA ASP A 115 -8.95 0.91 15.42
C ASP A 115 -8.53 1.82 14.26
N VAL A 116 -9.05 1.61 13.04
CA VAL A 116 -8.67 2.40 11.86
C VAL A 116 -8.84 3.90 12.11
N ALA A 117 -9.94 4.32 12.73
CA ALA A 117 -10.19 5.73 13.03
C ALA A 117 -9.14 6.30 14.01
N ALA A 118 -8.76 5.53 15.03
CA ALA A 118 -7.72 5.94 15.98
C ALA A 118 -6.35 6.10 15.29
N TRP A 119 -6.00 5.19 14.37
CA TRP A 119 -4.79 5.28 13.58
C TRP A 119 -4.77 6.51 12.65
N GLN A 120 -5.91 6.86 12.05
CA GLN A 120 -6.02 8.07 11.22
C GLN A 120 -5.84 9.35 12.03
N ILE A 121 -6.35 9.38 13.27
CA ILE A 121 -6.14 10.51 14.18
C ILE A 121 -4.68 10.57 14.62
N LEU A 122 -4.07 9.44 14.98
CA LEU A 122 -2.65 9.35 15.32
C LEU A 122 -1.78 9.89 14.18
N ASP A 123 -2.03 9.45 12.96
CA ASP A 123 -1.35 9.91 11.76
C ASP A 123 -1.45 11.43 11.59
N ALA A 124 -2.65 11.99 11.75
CA ALA A 124 -2.86 13.43 11.66
C ALA A 124 -2.07 14.22 12.70
N ILE A 125 -1.99 13.73 13.93
CA ILE A 125 -1.21 14.36 15.02
C ILE A 125 0.29 14.31 14.72
N LEU A 126 0.75 13.17 14.20
CA LEU A 126 2.19 12.94 13.97
C LEU A 126 2.73 13.69 12.77
N GLN A 127 1.99 13.72 11.64
CA GLN A 127 2.61 14.19 10.39
C GLN A 127 1.77 15.17 9.54
N ARG A 128 0.50 15.45 9.87
CA ARG A 128 -0.32 16.29 9.00
C ARG A 128 -0.06 17.79 9.20
N GLY A 129 0.61 18.40 8.23
CA GLY A 129 0.90 19.83 8.19
C GLY A 129 2.07 20.24 9.09
N GLN A 130 2.39 21.54 9.03
CA GLN A 130 3.57 22.10 9.71
C GLN A 130 3.44 22.17 11.23
N SER A 131 2.25 22.10 11.77
CA SER A 131 2.00 22.06 13.22
C SER A 131 2.06 20.65 13.82
N SER A 132 2.28 19.63 12.98
CA SER A 132 2.37 18.24 13.42
C SER A 132 3.65 17.99 14.25
N ARG A 133 3.59 16.99 15.12
CA ARG A 133 4.70 16.72 16.07
C ARG A 133 6.01 16.42 15.36
N LEU A 134 6.00 15.57 14.32
CA LEU A 134 7.22 15.24 13.59
C LEU A 134 7.79 16.44 12.84
N TYR A 135 6.93 17.26 12.23
CA TYR A 135 7.40 18.45 11.54
C TYR A 135 8.04 19.44 12.51
N GLN A 136 7.38 19.75 13.63
CA GLN A 136 7.91 20.65 14.64
C GLN A 136 9.25 20.14 15.19
N SER A 137 9.32 18.88 15.60
CA SER A 137 10.53 18.31 16.17
C SER A 137 11.66 18.17 15.15
N LEU A 138 11.45 17.43 14.06
CA LEU A 138 12.53 17.02 13.16
C LEU A 138 12.90 18.08 12.14
N VAL A 139 11.92 18.88 11.67
CA VAL A 139 12.18 19.87 10.63
C VAL A 139 12.49 21.25 11.25
N TYR A 140 11.62 21.73 12.15
CA TYR A 140 11.71 23.08 12.66
C TYR A 140 12.76 23.23 13.77
N GLU A 141 12.66 22.40 14.85
CA GLU A 141 13.52 22.54 16.02
C GLU A 141 14.91 21.95 15.79
N GLN A 142 15.00 20.68 15.42
CA GLN A 142 16.25 19.96 15.25
C GLN A 142 16.94 20.25 13.91
N LYS A 143 16.20 20.71 12.92
CA LYS A 143 16.70 20.91 11.53
C LYS A 143 17.40 19.65 10.98
N LEU A 144 16.93 18.50 11.44
CA LEU A 144 17.47 17.19 11.14
C LEU A 144 16.92 16.63 9.83
N ALA A 145 15.66 16.92 9.55
CA ALA A 145 14.98 16.47 8.33
C ALA A 145 14.61 17.65 7.43
N ALA A 146 14.77 17.47 6.13
CA ALA A 146 14.24 18.39 5.12
C ALA A 146 12.74 18.16 4.91
N GLN A 147 12.28 16.91 5.12
CA GLN A 147 10.88 16.52 4.98
C GLN A 147 10.55 15.34 5.89
N VAL A 148 9.36 15.34 6.44
CA VAL A 148 8.78 14.21 7.16
C VAL A 148 7.42 13.86 6.58
N GLY A 149 7.01 12.60 6.71
CA GLY A 149 5.72 12.12 6.23
C GLY A 149 5.39 10.75 6.76
N SER A 150 4.21 10.26 6.41
CA SER A 150 3.79 8.89 6.68
C SER A 150 3.25 8.20 5.45
N ILE A 151 3.22 6.88 5.51
CA ILE A 151 2.54 6.01 4.55
C ILE A 151 1.65 5.07 5.37
N MET A 152 0.34 5.21 5.22
CA MET A 152 -0.64 4.37 5.90
C MET A 152 -1.32 3.46 4.88
N GLU A 153 -1.01 2.19 4.93
CA GLU A 153 -1.60 1.17 4.05
C GLU A 153 -2.71 0.41 4.79
N ILE A 154 -3.93 0.94 4.75
CA ILE A 154 -5.12 0.24 5.25
C ILE A 154 -5.64 -0.65 4.14
N ARG A 155 -5.55 -1.97 4.35
CA ARG A 155 -5.91 -3.00 3.37
C ARG A 155 -6.89 -4.01 3.97
N GLN A 156 -7.39 -4.96 3.18
CA GLN A 156 -8.31 -6.01 3.66
C GLN A 156 -7.71 -6.83 4.81
N GLN A 157 -6.44 -7.22 4.69
CA GLN A 157 -5.63 -7.82 5.74
C GLN A 157 -4.79 -6.71 6.41
N PRO A 158 -4.20 -6.94 7.59
CA PRO A 158 -3.27 -5.99 8.20
C PRO A 158 -2.22 -5.50 7.21
N GLY A 159 -2.11 -4.20 7.07
CA GLY A 159 -1.14 -3.53 6.21
C GLY A 159 0.09 -3.05 6.98
N ALA A 160 0.66 -1.93 6.55
CA ALA A 160 1.77 -1.28 7.22
C ALA A 160 1.52 0.21 7.42
N TYR A 161 1.96 0.73 8.54
CA TYR A 161 2.09 2.15 8.81
C TYR A 161 3.57 2.51 8.89
N SER A 162 3.99 3.50 8.14
CA SER A 162 5.40 3.90 8.09
C SER A 162 5.54 5.39 8.32
N LEU A 163 6.49 5.78 9.16
CA LEU A 163 6.98 7.14 9.28
C LEU A 163 8.26 7.28 8.48
N VAL A 164 8.40 8.38 7.75
CA VAL A 164 9.53 8.64 6.85
C VAL A 164 10.11 10.01 7.16
N ALA A 165 11.44 10.10 7.24
CA ALA A 165 12.14 11.36 7.27
C ALA A 165 13.22 11.38 6.20
N ILE A 166 13.18 12.38 5.31
CA ILE A 166 14.28 12.71 4.39
C ILE A 166 15.19 13.65 5.16
N LEU A 167 16.43 13.24 5.38
CA LEU A 167 17.35 13.98 6.25
C LEU A 167 17.92 15.20 5.51
N SER A 168 18.26 16.22 6.29
CA SER A 168 18.97 17.39 5.78
C SER A 168 20.40 17.05 5.39
N ASN A 169 20.99 17.84 4.50
CA ASN A 169 22.37 17.63 4.08
C ASN A 169 23.35 17.61 5.27
N GLY A 170 24.26 16.64 5.25
CA GLY A 170 25.26 16.45 6.30
C GLY A 170 24.73 15.74 7.56
N LYS A 171 23.47 15.34 7.61
CA LYS A 171 22.91 14.58 8.74
C LYS A 171 23.06 13.07 8.53
N SER A 172 23.29 12.34 9.62
CA SER A 172 23.49 10.89 9.57
C SER A 172 22.18 10.12 9.72
N VAL A 173 22.17 8.91 9.15
CA VAL A 173 21.04 7.95 9.27
C VAL A 173 20.78 7.60 10.74
N ASP A 174 21.83 7.45 11.55
CA ASP A 174 21.71 7.09 12.97
C ASP A 174 21.04 8.21 13.79
N GLU A 175 21.41 9.48 13.55
CA GLU A 175 20.73 10.63 14.17
C GLU A 175 19.26 10.66 13.76
N GLY A 176 18.97 10.45 12.47
CA GLY A 176 17.61 10.41 11.93
C GLY A 176 16.77 9.32 12.55
N LEU A 177 17.32 8.11 12.64
CA LEU A 177 16.62 6.96 13.22
C LEU A 177 16.34 7.16 14.71
N LYS A 178 17.35 7.62 15.47
CA LYS A 178 17.20 7.92 16.91
C LYS A 178 16.12 8.97 17.18
N SER A 179 16.11 10.05 16.40
CA SER A 179 15.13 11.12 16.58
C SER A 179 13.72 10.73 16.11
N LEU A 180 13.60 9.85 15.12
CA LEU A 180 12.30 9.36 14.67
C LEU A 180 11.69 8.35 15.65
N GLN A 181 12.50 7.73 16.53
CA GLN A 181 12.08 6.79 17.57
C GLN A 181 11.74 7.47 18.91
N ALA A 182 12.18 8.70 19.12
CA ALA A 182 11.98 9.46 20.37
C ALA A 182 10.61 10.14 20.40
#